data_e5286fd85291b6f6b0df9d775a20bb33
#
_entry.id   e5286fd85291b6f6b0df9d775a20bb33
#
_cell.length_a   1.000
_cell.length_b   1.000
_cell.length_c   1.000
_cell.angle_alpha   90.00
_cell.angle_beta   90.00
_cell.angle_gamma   90.00
#
_symmetry.space_group_name_H-M   'P 1'
#
loop_
_entity.id
_entity.type
_entity.pdbx_description
1 polymer ?
#
loop_
_entity_poly.entity_id
_entity_poly.type
_entity_poly.pdbx_seq_one_letter_code
_entity_poly.pdbx_strand_id
1 'polypeptide(L)'
;MKKLKYLALSAIALLFASCESFLDTENYTEKNTSNYPQTLADAQQVIAGIYNNLSVVNANPQYSFHIVSELASDDRFGGGGINDRQLQAIDLLMAPGTDMMRQFWIDRYAGIQRANNAIETLGNCTGYESENQKNQMIGEAHFLRAFYYYELASLFENIPLIISTATSGTTPQADPAETWSQIISDLKSAIELMPAQKTTTANAGHVDKYAAEAMMARAFLFYTGFYKKTDITLPDGSTVSKNDVIGWIDDCANNSGYSLVPDYRNLWAYSNRLTKEDYTYTKGQNLKWVEDDNAVNPESMFAIKYSKFASWSTTIGYSNGYALFFGVRGSQDLGNTFPFGQGWGAGPVSPALWKDWTAAEPQDMRRQASVCNIPSELPKYTKGGWTDFVQETDFYDKKNSPISSKKTSGDGYWETFEQDMYSYSTVNFQLSNIHDLVLIRFADVLLMQSELKQDVSGINKVRERSGLDPIGTYSDDALRNERRWELSFEGVRWNDIRRWHIAETALAVQNNQAVYFQGQADKNVTTNNGGGYVARYTATNGGFFPIPESEISLSGGVYKQNAGWESGTLYSGWK
;
A
#
# COMPACT_ATOMS: atom_id res chain seq x y z
N MET A 1 49.63 35.61 55.86
CA MET A 1 49.33 34.31 55.23
C MET A 1 47.99 33.68 55.65
N LYS A 2 47.51 33.77 56.90
CA LYS A 2 46.20 33.19 57.30
C LYS A 2 44.99 33.90 56.71
N LYS A 3 45.01 35.25 56.54
CA LYS A 3 43.91 36.01 55.93
C LYS A 3 43.73 35.75 54.44
N LEU A 4 44.81 35.43 53.68
CA LEU A 4 44.73 35.10 52.28
C LEU A 4 44.12 33.70 52.00
N LYS A 5 44.31 32.77 52.94
CA LYS A 5 43.71 31.43 52.88
C LYS A 5 42.17 31.45 53.07
N TYR A 6 41.66 32.34 53.94
CA TYR A 6 40.22 32.49 54.13
C TYR A 6 39.55 33.22 52.96
N LEU A 7 40.25 34.17 52.29
CA LEU A 7 39.74 34.82 51.07
C LEU A 7 39.66 33.83 49.91
N ALA A 8 40.65 32.94 49.76
CA ALA A 8 40.66 31.91 48.74
C ALA A 8 39.56 30.83 49.01
N LEU A 9 39.31 30.47 50.26
CA LEU A 9 38.23 29.53 50.62
C LEU A 9 36.83 30.13 50.37
N SER A 10 36.65 31.44 50.66
CA SER A 10 35.38 32.14 50.40
C SER A 10 35.11 32.31 48.89
N ALA A 11 36.16 32.55 48.09
CA ALA A 11 36.04 32.64 46.62
C ALA A 11 35.68 31.26 45.97
N ILE A 12 36.21 30.17 46.53
CA ILE A 12 35.86 28.79 46.06
C ILE A 12 34.43 28.42 46.47
N ALA A 13 33.95 28.82 47.66
CA ALA A 13 32.58 28.58 48.10
C ALA A 13 31.54 29.36 47.27
N LEU A 14 31.90 30.53 46.72
CA LEU A 14 31.04 31.32 45.84
C LEU A 14 30.98 30.75 44.41
N LEU A 15 31.93 29.91 43.99
CA LEU A 15 31.92 29.24 42.69
C LEU A 15 30.98 27.99 42.65
N PHE A 16 30.60 27.44 43.80
CA PHE A 16 29.63 26.35 43.92
C PHE A 16 28.18 26.81 44.13
N ALA A 17 27.95 28.12 44.30
CA ALA A 17 26.61 28.71 44.30
C ALA A 17 26.22 29.19 42.87
N SER A 18 26.70 28.50 41.84
CA SER A 18 26.24 28.70 40.46
C SER A 18 24.83 28.13 40.37
N CYS A 19 23.89 28.99 40.11
CA CYS A 19 22.47 28.70 39.97
C CYS A 19 22.23 27.48 39.09
N GLU A 20 21.74 26.38 39.62
CA GLU A 20 21.16 25.29 38.86
C GLU A 20 20.10 25.80 37.89
N SER A 21 19.39 26.87 38.22
CA SER A 21 18.38 27.51 37.37
C SER A 21 18.91 28.32 36.20
N PHE A 22 20.23 28.58 36.09
CA PHE A 22 20.79 29.30 34.94
C PHE A 22 21.03 28.37 33.74
N LEU A 23 21.09 27.05 33.94
CA LEU A 23 21.18 26.04 32.91
C LEU A 23 19.81 25.51 32.49
N ASP A 24 18.77 25.78 33.26
CA ASP A 24 17.37 25.49 32.93
C ASP A 24 16.71 26.65 32.18
N THR A 25 17.36 27.13 31.13
CA THR A 25 16.68 28.03 30.18
C THR A 25 15.80 27.16 29.29
N GLU A 26 14.49 27.24 29.52
CA GLU A 26 13.53 26.73 28.53
C GLU A 26 13.85 27.37 27.20
N ASN A 27 14.18 26.53 26.22
CA ASN A 27 14.45 27.00 24.88
C ASN A 27 13.11 27.29 24.15
N TYR A 28 12.63 28.51 24.27
CA TYR A 28 11.40 28.99 23.65
C TYR A 28 11.52 29.18 22.12
N THR A 29 12.73 29.08 21.56
CA THR A 29 12.98 29.35 20.14
C THR A 29 13.08 28.11 19.28
N GLU A 30 13.29 26.94 19.90
CA GLU A 30 13.37 25.65 19.19
C GLU A 30 12.33 24.66 19.74
N LYS A 31 11.65 23.97 18.81
CA LYS A 31 10.71 22.91 19.18
C LYS A 31 11.47 21.71 19.68
N ASN A 32 11.12 21.23 20.87
CA ASN A 32 11.66 20.02 21.47
C ASN A 32 10.55 19.22 22.18
N THR A 33 10.85 18.06 22.72
CA THR A 33 9.86 17.16 23.31
C THR A 33 9.14 17.74 24.54
N SER A 34 9.66 18.81 25.17
CA SER A 34 9.01 19.46 26.32
C SER A 34 8.06 20.58 25.92
N ASN A 35 8.19 21.14 24.71
CA ASN A 35 7.41 22.28 24.24
C ASN A 35 6.71 22.06 22.88
N TYR A 36 6.64 20.84 22.38
CA TYR A 36 6.00 20.51 21.12
C TYR A 36 5.39 19.10 21.16
N PRO A 37 4.12 18.93 20.70
CA PRO A 37 3.19 19.94 20.16
C PRO A 37 2.42 20.68 21.29
N GLN A 38 1.99 21.92 21.06
CA GLN A 38 1.18 22.70 22.01
C GLN A 38 -0.07 23.32 21.42
N THR A 39 -0.09 23.58 20.12
CA THR A 39 -1.16 24.30 19.43
C THR A 39 -1.80 23.46 18.35
N LEU A 40 -2.97 23.89 17.84
CA LEU A 40 -3.62 23.29 16.67
C LEU A 40 -2.66 23.24 15.45
N ALA A 41 -1.88 24.29 15.22
CA ALA A 41 -0.91 24.30 14.12
C ALA A 41 0.18 23.23 14.29
N ASP A 42 0.62 23.01 15.53
CA ASP A 42 1.56 21.92 15.83
C ASP A 42 0.89 20.56 15.64
N ALA A 43 -0.35 20.39 16.09
CA ALA A 43 -1.11 19.16 15.92
C ALA A 43 -1.25 18.78 14.41
N GLN A 44 -1.56 19.77 13.57
CA GLN A 44 -1.63 19.59 12.11
C GLN A 44 -0.28 19.13 11.53
N GLN A 45 0.84 19.70 11.99
CA GLN A 45 2.19 19.28 11.54
C GLN A 45 2.52 17.85 12.00
N VAL A 46 2.12 17.48 13.23
CA VAL A 46 2.31 16.12 13.76
C VAL A 46 1.56 15.11 12.89
N ILE A 47 0.29 15.35 12.60
CA ILE A 47 -0.53 14.49 11.75
C ILE A 47 0.05 14.40 10.33
N ALA A 48 0.40 15.54 9.71
CA ALA A 48 1.05 15.55 8.40
C ALA A 48 2.36 14.73 8.39
N GLY A 49 3.11 14.78 9.50
CA GLY A 49 4.33 13.99 9.70
C GLY A 49 4.06 12.47 9.71
N ILE A 50 2.92 12.01 10.21
CA ILE A 50 2.54 10.59 10.18
C ILE A 50 2.18 10.21 8.74
N TYR A 51 1.30 10.97 8.07
CA TYR A 51 0.93 10.73 6.67
C TYR A 51 2.14 10.72 5.73
N ASN A 52 3.16 11.55 5.97
CA ASN A 52 4.37 11.58 5.15
C ASN A 52 5.08 10.23 5.09
N ASN A 53 4.94 9.36 6.08
CA ASN A 53 5.52 8.01 6.04
C ASN A 53 4.90 7.10 4.97
N LEU A 54 3.70 7.41 4.48
CA LEU A 54 3.15 6.73 3.31
C LEU A 54 3.99 7.05 2.05
N SER A 55 4.32 8.33 1.85
CA SER A 55 5.08 8.82 0.69
C SER A 55 6.57 8.42 0.73
N VAL A 56 7.17 8.33 1.92
CA VAL A 56 8.57 7.91 2.08
C VAL A 56 8.80 6.52 1.49
N VAL A 57 7.90 5.58 1.79
CA VAL A 57 7.99 4.22 1.23
C VAL A 57 7.79 4.23 -0.28
N ASN A 58 6.97 5.13 -0.81
CA ASN A 58 6.74 5.25 -2.25
C ASN A 58 7.97 5.69 -3.04
N ALA A 59 8.97 6.30 -2.41
CA ALA A 59 10.24 6.64 -3.07
C ALA A 59 10.99 5.38 -3.56
N ASN A 60 10.80 4.25 -2.87
CA ASN A 60 11.33 2.94 -3.23
C ASN A 60 10.20 1.90 -3.19
N PRO A 61 9.24 1.96 -4.12
CA PRO A 61 8.01 1.18 -4.04
C PRO A 61 8.23 -0.33 -4.08
N GLN A 62 9.34 -0.81 -4.66
CA GLN A 62 9.68 -2.25 -4.69
C GLN A 62 9.85 -2.89 -3.31
N TYR A 63 10.02 -2.08 -2.27
CA TYR A 63 10.12 -2.56 -0.89
C TYR A 63 8.81 -2.36 -0.10
N SER A 64 7.78 -1.81 -0.72
CA SER A 64 6.51 -1.52 -0.06
C SER A 64 5.62 -2.76 0.04
N PHE A 65 4.72 -2.73 1.03
CA PHE A 65 3.67 -3.75 1.17
C PHE A 65 2.87 -3.96 -0.12
N HIS A 66 2.51 -2.88 -0.82
CA HIS A 66 1.69 -2.95 -2.02
C HIS A 66 2.38 -3.75 -3.14
N ILE A 67 3.63 -3.41 -3.49
CA ILE A 67 4.36 -4.15 -4.52
C ILE A 67 4.63 -5.59 -4.08
N VAL A 68 5.07 -5.80 -2.84
CA VAL A 68 5.35 -7.14 -2.33
C VAL A 68 4.10 -8.03 -2.38
N SER A 69 2.95 -7.50 -1.96
CA SER A 69 1.67 -8.23 -2.01
C SER A 69 1.23 -8.54 -3.44
N GLU A 70 1.44 -7.62 -4.37
CA GLU A 70 1.13 -7.85 -5.78
C GLU A 70 2.01 -8.94 -6.38
N LEU A 71 3.34 -8.85 -6.21
CA LEU A 71 4.29 -9.78 -6.81
C LEU A 71 4.26 -11.17 -6.19
N ALA A 72 3.97 -11.29 -4.89
CA ALA A 72 3.84 -12.59 -4.22
C ALA A 72 2.54 -13.32 -4.55
N SER A 73 1.57 -12.65 -5.19
CA SER A 73 0.28 -13.24 -5.56
C SER A 73 0.36 -14.11 -6.81
N ASP A 74 -0.71 -14.87 -7.06
CA ASP A 74 -0.87 -15.71 -8.26
C ASP A 74 -1.28 -14.92 -9.52
N ASP A 75 -1.45 -13.59 -9.42
CA ASP A 75 -1.92 -12.76 -10.54
C ASP A 75 -0.79 -12.05 -11.29
N ARG A 76 0.46 -12.10 -10.78
CA ARG A 76 1.63 -11.45 -11.39
C ARG A 76 2.87 -12.34 -11.34
N PHE A 77 3.88 -11.95 -12.12
CA PHE A 77 5.26 -12.39 -12.02
C PHE A 77 6.15 -11.24 -11.53
N GLY A 78 7.40 -11.51 -11.18
CA GLY A 78 8.33 -10.48 -10.72
C GLY A 78 8.59 -9.39 -11.75
N GLY A 79 8.78 -9.79 -13.02
CA GLY A 79 9.06 -8.83 -14.09
C GLY A 79 10.47 -8.24 -14.03
N GLY A 80 10.63 -7.11 -14.70
CA GLY A 80 11.89 -6.39 -14.73
C GLY A 80 13.03 -7.12 -15.44
N GLY A 81 14.23 -6.55 -15.35
CA GLY A 81 15.44 -7.06 -15.98
C GLY A 81 16.39 -7.77 -15.00
N ILE A 82 17.58 -8.06 -15.47
CA ILE A 82 18.62 -8.72 -14.65
C ILE A 82 19.01 -7.92 -13.40
N ASN A 83 18.84 -6.60 -13.45
CA ASN A 83 19.11 -5.72 -12.32
C ASN A 83 17.96 -5.67 -11.32
N ASP A 84 16.80 -6.23 -11.65
CA ASP A 84 15.59 -6.22 -10.82
C ASP A 84 15.39 -7.57 -10.10
N ARG A 85 16.47 -8.23 -9.73
CA ARG A 85 16.45 -9.56 -9.07
C ARG A 85 15.56 -9.61 -7.84
N GLN A 86 15.48 -8.52 -7.08
CA GLN A 86 14.64 -8.45 -5.90
C GLN A 86 13.16 -8.59 -6.22
N LEU A 87 12.68 -8.10 -7.36
CA LEU A 87 11.28 -8.25 -7.76
C LEU A 87 10.95 -9.72 -8.06
N GLN A 88 11.85 -10.42 -8.76
CA GLN A 88 11.70 -11.83 -9.07
C GLN A 88 11.90 -12.71 -7.82
N ALA A 89 12.78 -12.29 -6.90
CA ALA A 89 12.95 -12.95 -5.62
C ALA A 89 11.71 -12.83 -4.73
N ILE A 90 11.06 -11.66 -4.70
CA ILE A 90 9.79 -11.43 -3.99
C ILE A 90 8.71 -12.37 -4.53
N ASP A 91 8.52 -12.40 -5.85
CA ASP A 91 7.57 -13.28 -6.52
C ASP A 91 7.75 -14.75 -6.10
N LEU A 92 8.99 -15.21 -6.05
CA LEU A 92 9.36 -16.61 -5.73
C LEU A 92 9.52 -16.89 -4.22
N LEU A 93 9.32 -15.92 -3.33
CA LEU A 93 9.60 -16.04 -1.90
C LEU A 93 11.04 -16.51 -1.64
N MET A 94 12.01 -15.92 -2.33
CA MET A 94 13.44 -16.22 -2.25
C MET A 94 14.25 -14.99 -1.84
N ALA A 95 15.41 -15.21 -1.25
CA ALA A 95 16.29 -14.12 -0.85
C ALA A 95 17.02 -13.52 -2.06
N PRO A 96 17.00 -12.20 -2.26
CA PRO A 96 17.66 -11.54 -3.41
C PRO A 96 19.17 -11.31 -3.21
N GLY A 97 19.71 -11.66 -2.04
CA GLY A 97 21.10 -11.37 -1.66
C GLY A 97 21.33 -9.95 -1.14
N THR A 98 20.26 -9.20 -0.90
CA THR A 98 20.27 -7.87 -0.29
C THR A 98 19.27 -7.82 0.84
N ASP A 99 19.43 -6.87 1.76
CA ASP A 99 18.48 -6.64 2.86
C ASP A 99 17.26 -5.85 2.35
N MET A 100 16.50 -6.47 1.44
CA MET A 100 15.51 -5.82 0.60
C MET A 100 14.36 -5.14 1.36
N MET A 101 14.01 -5.64 2.54
CA MET A 101 12.87 -5.14 3.30
C MET A 101 13.24 -4.12 4.37
N ARG A 102 14.54 -3.84 4.53
CA ARG A 102 15.03 -3.00 5.62
C ARG A 102 14.46 -1.59 5.59
N GLN A 103 14.45 -0.94 4.42
CA GLN A 103 13.94 0.43 4.32
C GLN A 103 12.45 0.50 4.64
N PHE A 104 11.65 -0.44 4.14
CA PHE A 104 10.23 -0.54 4.49
C PHE A 104 10.01 -0.69 6.00
N TRP A 105 10.78 -1.59 6.64
CA TRP A 105 10.75 -1.79 8.09
C TRP A 105 11.01 -0.48 8.85
N ILE A 106 12.12 0.18 8.54
CA ILE A 106 12.51 1.45 9.19
C ILE A 106 11.44 2.52 9.00
N ASP A 107 10.94 2.70 7.79
CA ASP A 107 9.96 3.73 7.46
C ASP A 107 8.63 3.49 8.20
N ARG A 108 8.20 2.23 8.31
CA ARG A 108 6.98 1.92 9.06
C ARG A 108 7.13 2.12 10.56
N TYR A 109 8.26 1.72 11.14
CA TYR A 109 8.53 2.00 12.56
C TYR A 109 8.70 3.49 12.86
N ALA A 110 9.27 4.26 11.95
CA ALA A 110 9.30 5.72 12.06
C ALA A 110 7.88 6.32 12.04
N GLY A 111 6.98 5.81 11.21
CA GLY A 111 5.56 6.18 11.20
C GLY A 111 4.85 5.82 12.49
N ILE A 112 5.08 4.62 13.01
CA ILE A 112 4.56 4.14 14.30
C ILE A 112 5.02 5.04 15.45
N GLN A 113 6.30 5.40 15.50
CA GLN A 113 6.83 6.27 16.53
C GLN A 113 6.19 7.67 16.49
N ARG A 114 5.95 8.22 15.29
CA ARG A 114 5.23 9.50 15.13
C ARG A 114 3.77 9.37 15.57
N ALA A 115 3.12 8.26 15.26
CA ALA A 115 1.74 8.00 15.70
C ALA A 115 1.66 7.83 17.24
N ASN A 116 2.61 7.13 17.86
CA ASN A 116 2.71 7.04 19.32
C ASN A 116 2.79 8.44 19.95
N ASN A 117 3.70 9.29 19.45
CA ASN A 117 3.80 10.66 19.93
C ASN A 117 2.49 11.44 19.77
N ALA A 118 1.82 11.31 18.63
CA ALA A 118 0.54 11.97 18.40
C ALA A 118 -0.54 11.53 19.40
N ILE A 119 -0.69 10.23 19.61
CA ILE A 119 -1.68 9.65 20.54
C ILE A 119 -1.42 10.12 21.97
N GLU A 120 -0.14 10.22 22.37
CA GLU A 120 0.25 10.65 23.72
C GLU A 120 0.10 12.16 23.96
N THR A 121 0.21 12.99 22.91
CA THR A 121 0.39 14.44 23.09
C THR A 121 -0.75 15.30 22.55
N LEU A 122 -1.44 14.88 21.48
CA LEU A 122 -2.45 15.72 20.82
C LEU A 122 -3.62 16.10 21.73
N GLY A 123 -3.96 15.25 22.71
CA GLY A 123 -5.00 15.57 23.70
C GLY A 123 -4.72 16.82 24.54
N ASN A 124 -3.45 17.21 24.67
CA ASN A 124 -3.00 18.35 25.46
C ASN A 124 -2.83 19.64 24.64
N CYS A 125 -2.93 19.59 23.32
CA CYS A 125 -2.84 20.78 22.47
C CYS A 125 -4.03 21.70 22.67
N THR A 126 -3.79 22.99 22.45
CA THR A 126 -4.80 24.05 22.58
C THR A 126 -5.18 24.64 21.23
N GLY A 127 -6.30 25.35 21.18
CA GLY A 127 -6.74 26.07 19.98
C GLY A 127 -7.55 25.23 18.98
N TYR A 128 -7.99 24.04 19.35
CA TYR A 128 -8.95 23.27 18.55
C TYR A 128 -10.27 24.04 18.42
N GLU A 129 -10.85 24.04 17.22
CA GLU A 129 -12.14 24.68 16.94
C GLU A 129 -13.31 23.93 17.60
N SER A 130 -13.14 22.61 17.80
CA SER A 130 -14.12 21.74 18.43
C SER A 130 -13.48 20.46 18.97
N GLU A 131 -14.20 19.78 19.86
CA GLU A 131 -13.80 18.43 20.31
C GLU A 131 -13.77 17.43 19.14
N ASN A 132 -14.67 17.57 18.16
CA ASN A 132 -14.65 16.75 16.96
C ASN A 132 -13.35 16.90 16.15
N GLN A 133 -12.82 18.11 16.03
CA GLN A 133 -11.54 18.32 15.32
C GLN A 133 -10.39 17.66 16.06
N LYS A 134 -10.33 17.76 17.38
CA LYS A 134 -9.33 17.08 18.19
C LYS A 134 -9.44 15.57 18.05
N ASN A 135 -10.64 15.04 18.20
CA ASN A 135 -10.91 13.61 18.11
C ASN A 135 -10.63 13.06 16.72
N GLN A 136 -10.90 13.82 15.64
CA GLN A 136 -10.52 13.46 14.29
C GLN A 136 -9.00 13.23 14.19
N MET A 137 -8.18 14.16 14.68
CA MET A 137 -6.72 14.04 14.58
C MET A 137 -6.17 12.90 15.41
N ILE A 138 -6.69 12.67 16.61
CA ILE A 138 -6.27 11.54 17.45
C ILE A 138 -6.70 10.21 16.79
N GLY A 139 -7.91 10.15 16.24
CA GLY A 139 -8.42 9.00 15.50
C GLY A 139 -7.59 8.67 14.26
N GLU A 140 -7.14 9.70 13.52
CA GLU A 140 -6.22 9.51 12.39
C GLU A 140 -4.87 8.92 12.83
N ALA A 141 -4.33 9.34 13.96
CA ALA A 141 -3.09 8.79 14.51
C ALA A 141 -3.25 7.30 14.87
N HIS A 142 -4.35 6.92 15.49
CA HIS A 142 -4.69 5.51 15.76
C HIS A 142 -4.84 4.72 14.46
N PHE A 143 -5.60 5.22 13.47
CA PHE A 143 -5.76 4.56 12.18
C PHE A 143 -4.41 4.30 11.49
N LEU A 144 -3.55 5.32 11.41
CA LEU A 144 -2.26 5.21 10.73
C LEU A 144 -1.31 4.26 11.47
N ARG A 145 -1.31 4.22 12.82
CA ARG A 145 -0.54 3.24 13.59
C ARG A 145 -1.02 1.82 13.28
N ALA A 146 -2.33 1.60 13.31
CA ALA A 146 -2.92 0.31 12.95
C ALA A 146 -2.58 -0.11 11.52
N PHE A 147 -2.64 0.82 10.56
CA PHE A 147 -2.31 0.56 9.17
C PHE A 147 -0.84 0.15 9.00
N TYR A 148 0.09 0.85 9.64
CA TYR A 148 1.51 0.49 9.58
C TYR A 148 1.80 -0.86 10.22
N TYR A 149 1.17 -1.16 11.35
CA TYR A 149 1.27 -2.49 11.96
C TYR A 149 0.62 -3.58 11.13
N TYR A 150 -0.52 -3.30 10.48
CA TYR A 150 -1.16 -4.24 9.56
C TYR A 150 -0.23 -4.65 8.41
N GLU A 151 0.45 -3.70 7.79
CA GLU A 151 1.40 -3.99 6.72
C GLU A 151 2.59 -4.82 7.24
N LEU A 152 3.17 -4.42 8.37
CA LEU A 152 4.29 -5.14 8.99
C LEU A 152 3.89 -6.56 9.43
N ALA A 153 2.78 -6.72 10.13
CA ALA A 153 2.29 -8.01 10.61
C ALA A 153 1.92 -8.95 9.46
N SER A 154 1.32 -8.41 8.40
CA SER A 154 0.97 -9.20 7.21
C SER A 154 2.19 -9.72 6.47
N LEU A 155 3.30 -8.95 6.45
CA LEU A 155 4.53 -9.36 5.76
C LEU A 155 5.45 -10.21 6.64
N PHE A 156 5.63 -9.84 7.92
CA PHE A 156 6.70 -10.39 8.75
C PHE A 156 6.21 -11.25 9.90
N GLU A 157 4.92 -11.29 10.21
CA GLU A 157 4.30 -11.99 11.34
C GLU A 157 4.86 -11.56 12.70
N ASN A 158 6.10 -12.00 13.02
CA ASN A 158 6.73 -11.81 14.32
C ASN A 158 7.51 -10.49 14.35
N ILE A 159 6.88 -9.44 14.85
CA ILE A 159 7.42 -8.08 14.86
C ILE A 159 7.43 -7.48 16.27
N PRO A 160 8.35 -6.54 16.59
CA PRO A 160 8.29 -5.79 17.85
C PRO A 160 7.02 -4.93 17.94
N LEU A 161 6.31 -5.04 19.06
CA LEU A 161 5.13 -4.20 19.34
C LEU A 161 5.54 -3.01 20.22
N ILE A 162 5.64 -1.82 19.61
CA ILE A 162 6.07 -0.56 20.24
C ILE A 162 4.91 0.43 20.21
N ILE A 163 4.22 0.60 21.33
CA ILE A 163 2.99 1.41 21.45
C ILE A 163 3.15 2.69 22.27
N SER A 164 4.38 3.03 22.67
CA SER A 164 4.68 4.22 23.45
C SER A 164 6.04 4.81 23.08
N THR A 165 6.15 6.14 23.20
CA THR A 165 7.42 6.87 23.03
C THR A 165 8.39 6.64 24.18
N ALA A 166 7.91 6.20 25.34
CA ALA A 166 8.72 5.92 26.54
C ALA A 166 9.50 4.59 26.45
N THR A 167 9.27 3.79 25.39
CA THR A 167 9.97 2.51 25.19
C THR A 167 11.46 2.76 24.98
N SER A 168 12.29 2.13 25.79
CA SER A 168 13.76 2.20 25.69
C SER A 168 14.37 0.82 25.47
N GLY A 169 15.49 0.78 24.73
CA GLY A 169 16.17 -0.48 24.40
C GLY A 169 15.48 -1.28 23.29
N THR A 170 15.91 -2.52 23.11
CA THR A 170 15.36 -3.42 22.08
C THR A 170 14.11 -4.13 22.60
N THR A 171 12.96 -3.83 22.03
CA THR A 171 11.71 -4.52 22.32
C THR A 171 11.71 -5.88 21.61
N PRO A 172 11.49 -7.02 22.28
CA PRO A 172 11.38 -8.32 21.64
C PRO A 172 10.23 -8.37 20.62
N GLN A 173 10.33 -9.33 19.69
CA GLN A 173 9.21 -9.68 18.81
C GLN A 173 8.02 -10.15 19.65
N ALA A 174 6.85 -9.63 19.38
CA ALA A 174 5.60 -9.98 20.04
C ALA A 174 4.98 -11.25 19.44
N ASP A 175 4.10 -11.88 20.20
CA ASP A 175 3.21 -12.90 19.63
C ASP A 175 2.31 -12.26 18.57
N PRO A 176 2.07 -12.90 17.42
CA PRO A 176 1.18 -12.37 16.40
C PRO A 176 -0.20 -11.99 16.95
N ALA A 177 -0.76 -12.74 17.90
CA ALA A 177 -2.06 -12.41 18.50
C ALA A 177 -2.02 -11.09 19.27
N GLU A 178 -0.92 -10.73 19.92
CA GLU A 178 -0.76 -9.43 20.61
C GLU A 178 -0.70 -8.29 19.59
N THR A 179 0.04 -8.47 18.51
CA THR A 179 0.13 -7.47 17.43
C THR A 179 -1.21 -7.22 16.78
N TRP A 180 -1.94 -8.28 16.41
CA TRP A 180 -3.28 -8.16 15.82
C TRP A 180 -4.30 -7.59 16.80
N SER A 181 -4.20 -7.95 18.07
CA SER A 181 -5.00 -7.37 19.15
C SER A 181 -4.83 -5.83 19.21
N GLN A 182 -3.60 -5.34 19.12
CA GLN A 182 -3.32 -3.90 19.09
C GLN A 182 -3.83 -3.22 17.81
N ILE A 183 -3.67 -3.84 16.64
CA ILE A 183 -4.21 -3.33 15.36
C ILE A 183 -5.72 -3.10 15.47
N ILE A 184 -6.45 -4.08 15.94
CA ILE A 184 -7.92 -4.01 16.09
C ILE A 184 -8.31 -3.00 17.19
N SER A 185 -7.56 -2.90 18.29
CA SER A 185 -7.78 -1.91 19.33
C SER A 185 -7.61 -0.48 18.81
N ASP A 186 -6.58 -0.22 18.02
CA ASP A 186 -6.34 1.09 17.40
C ASP A 186 -7.44 1.45 16.38
N LEU A 187 -7.86 0.49 15.55
CA LEU A 187 -8.97 0.71 14.61
C LEU A 187 -10.29 0.98 15.33
N LYS A 188 -10.56 0.28 16.44
CA LYS A 188 -11.72 0.55 17.29
C LYS A 188 -11.67 1.96 17.86
N SER A 189 -10.53 2.37 18.39
CA SER A 189 -10.32 3.74 18.88
C SER A 189 -10.52 4.79 17.78
N ALA A 190 -10.02 4.54 16.57
CA ALA A 190 -10.23 5.43 15.43
C ALA A 190 -11.72 5.58 15.07
N ILE A 191 -12.47 4.46 15.04
CA ILE A 191 -13.91 4.45 14.76
C ILE A 191 -14.70 5.23 15.82
N GLU A 192 -14.35 5.05 17.09
CA GLU A 192 -15.04 5.68 18.22
C GLU A 192 -14.75 7.19 18.34
N LEU A 193 -13.54 7.62 17.98
CA LEU A 193 -13.11 9.02 18.09
C LEU A 193 -13.55 9.86 16.88
N MET A 194 -13.37 9.36 15.67
CA MET A 194 -13.62 10.16 14.46
C MET A 194 -15.11 10.42 14.26
N PRO A 195 -15.51 11.67 13.93
CA PRO A 195 -16.89 11.99 13.63
C PRO A 195 -17.41 11.24 12.40
N ALA A 196 -18.69 10.91 12.38
CA ALA A 196 -19.36 10.24 11.26
C ALA A 196 -19.52 11.22 10.08
N GLN A 197 -18.42 11.53 9.42
CA GLN A 197 -18.36 12.49 8.32
C GLN A 197 -17.41 11.97 7.23
N LYS A 198 -17.92 11.94 5.99
CA LYS A 198 -17.13 11.59 4.81
C LYS A 198 -16.06 12.63 4.54
N THR A 199 -14.91 12.17 4.04
CA THR A 199 -13.88 13.04 3.49
C THR A 199 -14.40 13.93 2.37
N THR A 200 -14.05 15.21 2.40
CA THR A 200 -14.41 16.23 1.42
C THR A 200 -13.18 16.74 0.67
N THR A 201 -13.39 17.60 -0.33
CA THR A 201 -12.25 18.22 -1.05
C THR A 201 -11.32 19.00 -0.12
N ALA A 202 -11.85 19.59 0.97
CA ALA A 202 -11.06 20.37 1.90
C ALA A 202 -10.10 19.53 2.75
N ASN A 203 -10.46 18.27 3.01
CA ASN A 203 -9.64 17.31 3.77
C ASN A 203 -9.29 16.05 2.94
N ALA A 204 -9.22 16.21 1.62
CA ALA A 204 -8.83 15.12 0.72
C ALA A 204 -7.45 14.56 1.09
N GLY A 205 -7.36 13.24 1.25
CA GLY A 205 -6.17 12.53 1.70
C GLY A 205 -6.16 12.19 3.18
N HIS A 206 -6.96 12.85 4.03
CA HIS A 206 -7.19 12.43 5.41
C HIS A 206 -8.18 11.26 5.46
N VAL A 207 -8.00 10.36 6.41
CA VAL A 207 -8.94 9.26 6.66
C VAL A 207 -10.14 9.76 7.46
N ASP A 208 -11.26 9.08 7.30
CA ASP A 208 -12.47 9.29 8.08
C ASP A 208 -12.88 8.02 8.84
N LYS A 209 -13.91 8.11 9.65
CA LYS A 209 -14.47 6.99 10.42
C LYS A 209 -14.75 5.78 9.52
N TYR A 210 -15.29 6.00 8.34
CA TYR A 210 -15.72 4.92 7.44
C TYR A 210 -14.54 4.20 6.79
N ALA A 211 -13.43 4.90 6.55
CA ALA A 211 -12.17 4.28 6.16
C ALA A 211 -11.63 3.37 7.29
N ALA A 212 -11.80 3.78 8.56
CA ALA A 212 -11.41 2.95 9.70
C ALA A 212 -12.31 1.71 9.85
N GLU A 213 -13.62 1.82 9.61
CA GLU A 213 -14.55 0.68 9.60
C GLU A 213 -14.21 -0.31 8.48
N ALA A 214 -13.88 0.18 7.28
CA ALA A 214 -13.44 -0.67 6.18
C ALA A 214 -12.11 -1.38 6.49
N MET A 215 -11.15 -0.67 7.08
CA MET A 215 -9.87 -1.24 7.49
C MET A 215 -10.03 -2.26 8.64
N MET A 216 -10.95 -2.02 9.57
CA MET A 216 -11.35 -2.95 10.63
C MET A 216 -11.82 -4.29 10.03
N ALA A 217 -12.72 -4.24 9.06
CA ALA A 217 -13.20 -5.45 8.39
C ALA A 217 -12.06 -6.19 7.69
N ARG A 218 -11.17 -5.47 6.98
CA ARG A 218 -10.02 -6.06 6.30
C ARG A 218 -9.05 -6.74 7.27
N ALA A 219 -8.69 -6.08 8.36
CA ALA A 219 -7.78 -6.60 9.38
C ALA A 219 -8.40 -7.81 10.12
N PHE A 220 -9.66 -7.71 10.49
CA PHE A 220 -10.39 -8.80 11.15
C PHE A 220 -10.51 -10.04 10.27
N LEU A 221 -10.87 -9.88 8.99
CA LEU A 221 -10.96 -10.98 8.03
C LEU A 221 -9.62 -11.66 7.78
N PHE A 222 -8.52 -10.88 7.74
CA PHE A 222 -7.20 -11.48 7.62
C PHE A 222 -6.85 -12.29 8.87
N TYR A 223 -6.94 -11.70 10.06
CA TYR A 223 -6.58 -12.39 11.30
C TYR A 223 -7.42 -13.64 11.54
N THR A 224 -8.74 -13.51 11.47
CA THR A 224 -9.63 -14.64 11.75
C THR A 224 -9.51 -15.73 10.68
N GLY A 225 -9.35 -15.36 9.41
CA GLY A 225 -9.16 -16.32 8.34
C GLY A 225 -7.81 -17.02 8.45
N PHE A 226 -6.71 -16.31 8.47
CA PHE A 226 -5.36 -16.87 8.45
C PHE A 226 -5.07 -17.73 9.70
N TYR A 227 -5.38 -17.21 10.90
CA TYR A 227 -5.14 -17.91 12.16
C TYR A 227 -6.31 -18.80 12.61
N LYS A 228 -7.36 -18.94 11.79
CA LYS A 228 -8.56 -19.77 12.07
C LYS A 228 -9.21 -19.43 13.41
N LYS A 229 -9.43 -18.13 13.64
CA LYS A 229 -10.08 -17.58 14.83
C LYS A 229 -11.50 -17.12 14.49
N THR A 230 -12.34 -16.93 15.51
CA THR A 230 -13.71 -16.41 15.36
C THR A 230 -13.87 -14.97 15.83
N ASP A 231 -12.96 -14.54 16.68
CA ASP A 231 -12.96 -13.26 17.35
C ASP A 231 -11.53 -12.85 17.72
N ILE A 232 -11.37 -11.65 18.29
CA ILE A 232 -10.09 -11.19 18.80
C ILE A 232 -10.24 -10.50 20.16
N THR A 233 -9.44 -10.92 21.14
CA THR A 233 -9.36 -10.28 22.45
C THR A 233 -8.43 -9.07 22.37
N LEU A 234 -8.89 -7.91 22.85
CA LEU A 234 -8.15 -6.66 22.85
C LEU A 234 -7.24 -6.55 24.09
N PRO A 235 -6.28 -5.60 24.11
CA PRO A 235 -5.36 -5.44 25.24
C PRO A 235 -6.06 -5.12 26.58
N ASP A 236 -7.25 -4.54 26.55
CA ASP A 236 -8.09 -4.24 27.72
C ASP A 236 -8.92 -5.44 28.23
N GLY A 237 -8.81 -6.60 27.56
CA GLY A 237 -9.55 -7.81 27.86
C GLY A 237 -10.95 -7.88 27.22
N SER A 238 -11.41 -6.83 26.55
CA SER A 238 -12.65 -6.89 25.77
C SER A 238 -12.46 -7.72 24.49
N THR A 239 -13.55 -8.09 23.82
CA THR A 239 -13.50 -8.91 22.61
C THR A 239 -14.21 -8.19 21.47
N VAL A 240 -13.62 -8.20 20.29
CA VAL A 240 -14.26 -7.83 19.03
C VAL A 240 -14.70 -9.10 18.33
N SER A 241 -16.01 -9.23 18.16
CA SER A 241 -16.64 -10.36 17.51
C SER A 241 -16.95 -10.07 16.02
N LYS A 242 -17.25 -11.13 15.28
CA LYS A 242 -17.76 -11.01 13.89
C LYS A 242 -18.99 -10.10 13.80
N ASN A 243 -19.89 -10.13 14.79
CA ASN A 243 -21.09 -9.30 14.79
C ASN A 243 -20.78 -7.81 14.99
N ASP A 244 -19.77 -7.47 15.80
CA ASP A 244 -19.31 -6.08 15.94
C ASP A 244 -18.79 -5.56 14.61
N VAL A 245 -17.98 -6.35 13.91
CA VAL A 245 -17.44 -5.97 12.59
C VAL A 245 -18.55 -5.89 11.52
N ILE A 246 -19.57 -6.76 11.56
CA ILE A 246 -20.76 -6.62 10.71
C ILE A 246 -21.46 -5.30 10.98
N GLY A 247 -21.60 -4.88 12.25
CA GLY A 247 -22.20 -3.60 12.61
C GLY A 247 -21.46 -2.42 11.99
N TRP A 248 -20.13 -2.38 12.05
CA TRP A 248 -19.32 -1.32 11.46
C TRP A 248 -19.33 -1.33 9.94
N ILE A 249 -19.19 -2.50 9.30
CA ILE A 249 -19.21 -2.56 7.83
C ILE A 249 -20.59 -2.22 7.27
N ASP A 250 -21.68 -2.53 7.99
CA ASP A 250 -23.05 -2.13 7.64
C ASP A 250 -23.22 -0.60 7.79
N ASP A 251 -22.66 0.03 8.84
CA ASP A 251 -22.64 1.49 8.98
C ASP A 251 -21.89 2.13 7.79
N CYS A 252 -20.70 1.64 7.51
CA CYS A 252 -19.88 2.08 6.37
C CYS A 252 -20.65 1.96 5.03
N ALA A 253 -21.23 0.81 4.76
CA ALA A 253 -21.92 0.54 3.49
C ALA A 253 -23.20 1.36 3.29
N ASN A 254 -23.89 1.73 4.38
CA ASN A 254 -25.21 2.37 4.30
C ASN A 254 -25.18 3.86 4.60
N ASN A 255 -24.26 4.34 5.44
CA ASN A 255 -24.30 5.70 5.99
C ASN A 255 -23.11 6.57 5.59
N SER A 256 -22.04 5.99 4.98
CA SER A 256 -20.84 6.74 4.66
C SER A 256 -21.00 7.79 3.54
N GLY A 257 -21.98 7.59 2.65
CA GLY A 257 -22.13 8.41 1.45
C GLY A 257 -21.07 8.14 0.36
N TYR A 258 -20.21 7.12 0.53
CA TYR A 258 -19.42 6.57 -0.56
C TYR A 258 -20.30 5.77 -1.51
N SER A 259 -19.89 5.64 -2.76
CA SER A 259 -20.68 4.94 -3.78
C SER A 259 -19.80 4.39 -4.88
N LEU A 260 -20.24 3.32 -5.54
CA LEU A 260 -19.60 2.82 -6.74
C LEU A 260 -19.62 3.86 -7.85
N VAL A 261 -18.52 4.02 -8.55
CA VAL A 261 -18.46 4.79 -9.80
C VAL A 261 -19.26 4.02 -10.85
N PRO A 262 -20.24 4.67 -11.52
CA PRO A 262 -21.21 3.98 -12.39
C PRO A 262 -20.57 3.18 -13.53
N ASP A 263 -19.51 3.68 -14.12
CA ASP A 263 -18.71 2.96 -15.11
C ASP A 263 -17.33 2.64 -14.51
N TYR A 264 -17.02 1.38 -14.38
CA TYR A 264 -15.75 0.89 -13.83
C TYR A 264 -14.51 1.49 -14.50
N ARG A 265 -14.59 1.76 -15.81
CA ARG A 265 -13.48 2.31 -16.59
C ARG A 265 -13.14 3.75 -16.20
N ASN A 266 -14.12 4.47 -15.63
CA ASN A 266 -13.90 5.83 -15.15
C ASN A 266 -13.03 5.92 -13.88
N LEU A 267 -12.79 4.80 -13.20
CA LEU A 267 -11.84 4.74 -12.08
C LEU A 267 -10.38 4.92 -12.52
N TRP A 268 -10.05 4.59 -13.78
CA TRP A 268 -8.67 4.44 -14.22
C TRP A 268 -8.22 5.58 -15.13
N ALA A 269 -6.96 5.99 -14.94
CA ALA A 269 -6.38 7.17 -15.58
C ALA A 269 -6.44 7.18 -17.12
N TYR A 270 -6.52 6.03 -17.79
CA TYR A 270 -6.65 5.98 -19.25
C TYR A 270 -7.97 6.57 -19.79
N SER A 271 -8.96 6.80 -18.94
CA SER A 271 -10.22 7.46 -19.31
C SER A 271 -10.18 8.99 -19.14
N ASN A 272 -8.99 9.57 -18.86
CA ASN A 272 -8.82 11.02 -18.77
C ASN A 272 -9.13 11.74 -20.08
N ARG A 273 -9.48 13.02 -19.98
CA ARG A 273 -9.95 13.84 -21.12
C ARG A 273 -8.94 14.02 -22.24
N LEU A 274 -7.62 13.88 -21.97
CA LEU A 274 -6.55 14.08 -22.97
C LEU A 274 -6.22 12.81 -23.74
N THR A 275 -6.57 11.63 -23.22
CA THR A 275 -6.16 10.33 -23.78
C THR A 275 -7.33 9.56 -24.40
N LYS A 276 -8.50 9.59 -23.78
CA LYS A 276 -9.61 8.67 -24.08
C LYS A 276 -10.12 8.68 -25.51
N GLU A 277 -10.07 9.82 -26.22
CA GLU A 277 -10.57 9.92 -27.61
C GLU A 277 -9.52 9.43 -28.64
N ASP A 278 -8.27 9.30 -28.23
CA ASP A 278 -7.19 8.79 -29.05
C ASP A 278 -6.91 7.30 -28.82
N TYR A 279 -7.31 6.77 -27.67
CA TYR A 279 -7.15 5.36 -27.33
C TYR A 279 -8.30 4.52 -27.89
N THR A 280 -7.98 3.54 -28.72
CA THR A 280 -8.98 2.72 -29.42
C THR A 280 -9.99 2.05 -28.49
N TYR A 281 -9.55 1.61 -27.31
CA TYR A 281 -10.40 0.94 -26.32
C TYR A 281 -11.47 1.87 -25.71
N THR A 282 -11.17 3.17 -25.56
CA THR A 282 -12.06 4.13 -24.92
C THR A 282 -12.75 5.09 -25.87
N LYS A 283 -12.29 5.16 -27.11
CA LYS A 283 -12.74 6.11 -28.12
C LYS A 283 -14.26 6.06 -28.37
N GLY A 284 -14.91 7.21 -28.25
CA GLY A 284 -16.35 7.35 -28.52
C GLY A 284 -17.26 6.72 -27.45
N GLN A 285 -16.72 6.29 -26.30
CA GLN A 285 -17.48 5.63 -25.24
C GLN A 285 -17.98 6.57 -24.14
N ASN A 286 -17.81 7.88 -24.31
CA ASN A 286 -18.25 8.92 -23.36
C ASN A 286 -17.73 8.72 -21.92
N LEU A 287 -16.51 8.18 -21.77
CA LEU A 287 -15.88 7.98 -20.47
C LEU A 287 -15.40 9.30 -19.86
N LYS A 288 -15.32 9.34 -18.55
CA LYS A 288 -14.77 10.46 -17.79
C LYS A 288 -14.03 9.92 -16.58
N TRP A 289 -12.74 10.12 -16.54
CA TRP A 289 -11.95 9.77 -15.35
C TRP A 289 -12.46 10.53 -14.11
N VAL A 290 -12.61 9.82 -13.00
CA VAL A 290 -13.22 10.39 -11.77
C VAL A 290 -12.36 11.45 -11.10
N GLU A 291 -11.06 11.51 -11.38
CA GLU A 291 -10.14 12.51 -10.82
C GLU A 291 -9.82 13.64 -11.82
N ASP A 292 -10.43 13.65 -13.02
CA ASP A 292 -10.32 14.78 -13.93
C ASP A 292 -10.68 16.08 -13.22
N ASP A 293 -9.86 17.11 -13.40
CA ASP A 293 -10.04 18.44 -12.80
C ASP A 293 -9.94 18.45 -11.25
N ASN A 294 -9.17 17.53 -10.65
CA ASN A 294 -9.03 17.36 -9.20
C ASN A 294 -10.36 17.05 -8.49
N ALA A 295 -11.26 16.36 -9.17
CA ALA A 295 -12.50 15.90 -8.56
C ALA A 295 -12.24 14.85 -7.47
N VAL A 296 -13.12 14.78 -6.49
CA VAL A 296 -13.04 13.74 -5.44
C VAL A 296 -13.66 12.46 -6.00
N ASN A 297 -12.88 11.38 -5.99
CA ASN A 297 -13.34 10.06 -6.37
C ASN A 297 -14.37 9.54 -5.33
N PRO A 298 -15.65 9.34 -5.73
CA PRO A 298 -16.70 8.96 -4.78
C PRO A 298 -16.54 7.53 -4.22
N GLU A 299 -15.70 6.72 -4.83
CA GLU A 299 -15.44 5.36 -4.42
C GLU A 299 -14.17 5.24 -3.55
N SER A 300 -13.24 6.20 -3.62
CA SER A 300 -11.99 6.18 -2.88
C SER A 300 -12.21 6.55 -1.41
N MET A 301 -11.87 5.65 -0.50
CA MET A 301 -12.00 5.82 0.95
C MET A 301 -10.66 6.08 1.63
N PHE A 302 -9.60 5.43 1.16
CA PHE A 302 -8.23 5.67 1.60
C PHE A 302 -7.29 5.54 0.41
N ALA A 303 -6.50 6.58 0.17
CA ALA A 303 -5.56 6.63 -0.95
C ALA A 303 -4.28 7.37 -0.57
N ILE A 304 -3.19 6.99 -1.20
CA ILE A 304 -1.98 7.80 -1.19
C ILE A 304 -2.12 8.85 -2.28
N LYS A 305 -2.06 10.12 -1.86
CA LYS A 305 -2.13 11.28 -2.74
C LYS A 305 -0.74 11.69 -3.21
N TYR A 306 -0.63 12.04 -4.47
CA TYR A 306 0.62 12.48 -5.08
C TYR A 306 0.55 13.94 -5.51
N SER A 307 1.72 14.52 -5.86
CA SER A 307 1.83 15.96 -6.12
C SER A 307 2.85 16.25 -7.21
N LYS A 308 2.55 17.28 -8.01
CA LYS A 308 3.48 17.83 -9.00
C LYS A 308 4.78 18.42 -8.44
N PHE A 309 4.93 18.47 -7.12
CA PHE A 309 6.14 18.95 -6.45
C PHE A 309 7.18 17.84 -6.22
N ALA A 310 7.03 16.69 -6.84
CA ALA A 310 8.03 15.62 -6.81
C ALA A 310 9.38 16.11 -7.38
N SER A 311 10.46 15.77 -6.70
CA SER A 311 11.83 16.07 -7.13
C SER A 311 12.79 14.97 -6.68
N TRP A 312 13.90 14.82 -7.37
CA TRP A 312 14.92 13.82 -7.03
C TRP A 312 15.60 14.03 -5.67
N SER A 313 15.61 15.25 -5.16
CA SER A 313 16.38 15.57 -3.96
C SER A 313 15.65 15.32 -2.66
N THR A 314 14.38 15.71 -2.57
CA THR A 314 13.67 15.73 -1.28
C THR A 314 12.23 15.22 -1.34
N THR A 315 11.63 15.23 -2.52
CA THR A 315 10.19 14.96 -2.70
C THR A 315 9.91 13.91 -3.77
N ILE A 316 10.83 12.96 -3.97
CA ILE A 316 10.69 11.89 -4.97
C ILE A 316 9.44 11.04 -4.70
N GLY A 317 9.10 10.79 -3.44
CA GLY A 317 7.90 10.04 -3.05
C GLY A 317 6.58 10.77 -3.32
N TYR A 318 6.61 11.99 -3.85
CA TYR A 318 5.40 12.72 -4.26
C TYR A 318 4.95 12.38 -5.68
N SER A 319 5.69 11.56 -6.42
CA SER A 319 5.24 10.92 -7.66
C SER A 319 4.81 9.48 -7.42
N ASN A 320 3.78 9.02 -8.13
CA ASN A 320 3.31 7.65 -8.04
C ASN A 320 4.31 6.67 -8.67
N GLY A 321 5.24 6.18 -7.83
CA GLY A 321 6.25 5.21 -8.25
C GLY A 321 5.67 3.84 -8.59
N TYR A 322 4.49 3.48 -8.07
CA TYR A 322 3.82 2.23 -8.39
C TYR A 322 3.40 2.17 -9.86
N ALA A 323 2.83 3.26 -10.38
CA ALA A 323 2.51 3.36 -11.78
C ALA A 323 3.74 3.15 -12.66
N LEU A 324 4.87 3.76 -12.30
CA LEU A 324 6.12 3.59 -13.02
C LEU A 324 6.62 2.13 -13.01
N PHE A 325 6.56 1.45 -11.86
CA PHE A 325 7.01 0.06 -11.74
C PHE A 325 6.13 -0.91 -12.53
N PHE A 326 4.81 -0.81 -12.41
CA PHE A 326 3.86 -1.73 -13.03
C PHE A 326 3.53 -1.39 -14.49
N GLY A 327 3.91 -0.21 -14.96
CA GLY A 327 3.70 0.21 -16.33
C GLY A 327 4.39 -0.69 -17.36
N VAL A 328 3.81 -0.74 -18.55
CA VAL A 328 4.39 -1.45 -19.70
C VAL A 328 5.84 -1.03 -19.90
N ARG A 329 6.74 -2.00 -20.10
CA ARG A 329 8.17 -1.70 -20.26
C ARG A 329 8.38 -0.76 -21.44
N GLY A 330 8.84 0.46 -21.14
CA GLY A 330 9.08 1.54 -22.10
C GLY A 330 10.50 1.47 -22.70
N SER A 331 11.00 2.46 -23.33
CA SER A 331 12.15 2.73 -24.21
C SER A 331 11.81 2.57 -25.68
N GLN A 332 10.61 2.16 -25.98
CA GLN A 332 10.12 2.18 -27.35
C GLN A 332 9.53 3.55 -27.68
N ASP A 333 9.29 3.80 -28.96
CA ASP A 333 8.45 4.93 -29.36
C ASP A 333 7.09 4.83 -28.65
N LEU A 334 6.68 5.89 -27.97
CA LEU A 334 5.39 5.96 -27.28
C LEU A 334 4.20 5.67 -28.21
N GLY A 335 4.35 5.86 -29.53
CA GLY A 335 3.37 5.45 -30.53
C GLY A 335 3.17 3.93 -30.61
N ASN A 336 4.11 3.12 -30.13
CA ASN A 336 4.00 1.67 -30.06
C ASN A 336 3.35 1.18 -28.76
N THR A 337 3.37 1.99 -27.71
CA THR A 337 2.81 1.66 -26.38
C THR A 337 1.57 2.45 -26.04
N PHE A 338 1.20 3.47 -26.82
CA PHE A 338 0.04 4.32 -26.55
C PHE A 338 -1.23 3.49 -26.30
N PRO A 339 -2.00 3.73 -25.20
CA PRO A 339 -2.00 4.93 -24.37
C PRO A 339 -1.02 4.87 -23.19
N PHE A 340 -0.23 3.82 -23.06
CA PHE A 340 0.68 3.67 -21.93
C PHE A 340 1.94 4.51 -22.15
N GLY A 341 2.29 5.27 -21.10
CA GLY A 341 3.56 5.97 -20.99
C GLY A 341 4.70 4.99 -20.69
N GLN A 342 5.87 5.53 -20.42
CA GLN A 342 7.03 4.73 -20.09
C GLN A 342 6.90 4.14 -18.68
N GLY A 343 6.93 2.81 -18.58
CA GLY A 343 7.01 2.05 -17.33
C GLY A 343 8.26 1.17 -17.26
N TRP A 344 8.45 0.50 -16.13
CA TRP A 344 9.62 -0.37 -15.89
C TRP A 344 9.34 -1.85 -16.07
N GLY A 345 8.10 -2.25 -16.32
CA GLY A 345 7.73 -3.62 -16.64
C GLY A 345 7.81 -4.60 -15.49
N ALA A 346 7.76 -4.12 -14.24
CA ALA A 346 7.59 -4.99 -13.09
C ALA A 346 6.19 -5.60 -13.07
N GLY A 347 6.06 -6.76 -12.47
CA GLY A 347 4.77 -7.39 -12.25
C GLY A 347 3.94 -7.66 -13.51
N PRO A 348 4.49 -8.23 -14.60
CA PRO A 348 3.65 -8.61 -15.74
C PRO A 348 2.56 -9.58 -15.29
N VAL A 349 1.35 -9.41 -15.85
CA VAL A 349 0.17 -10.12 -15.40
C VAL A 349 0.24 -11.60 -15.79
N SER A 350 -0.12 -12.48 -14.87
CA SER A 350 -0.18 -13.92 -15.12
C SER A 350 -1.21 -14.26 -16.21
N PRO A 351 -0.84 -15.01 -17.24
CA PRO A 351 -1.79 -15.49 -18.25
C PRO A 351 -2.94 -16.30 -17.65
N ALA A 352 -2.74 -16.91 -16.49
CA ALA A 352 -3.78 -17.64 -15.78
C ALA A 352 -4.94 -16.72 -15.38
N LEU A 353 -4.67 -15.51 -14.89
CA LEU A 353 -5.72 -14.55 -14.52
C LEU A 353 -6.64 -14.26 -15.71
N TRP A 354 -6.05 -13.94 -16.87
CA TRP A 354 -6.83 -13.67 -18.09
C TRP A 354 -7.67 -14.87 -18.52
N LYS A 355 -7.08 -16.06 -18.49
CA LYS A 355 -7.73 -17.31 -18.89
C LYS A 355 -8.88 -17.68 -17.94
N ASP A 356 -8.64 -17.63 -16.63
CA ASP A 356 -9.61 -17.97 -15.60
C ASP A 356 -10.80 -17.01 -15.65
N TRP A 357 -10.53 -15.71 -15.77
CA TRP A 357 -11.56 -14.68 -15.87
C TRP A 357 -12.39 -14.84 -17.15
N THR A 358 -11.72 -15.12 -18.30
CA THR A 358 -12.43 -15.38 -19.56
C THR A 358 -13.33 -16.60 -19.48
N ALA A 359 -12.91 -17.65 -18.79
CA ALA A 359 -13.68 -18.87 -18.65
C ALA A 359 -14.88 -18.71 -17.69
N ALA A 360 -14.68 -17.97 -16.59
CA ALA A 360 -15.71 -17.76 -15.59
C ALA A 360 -16.76 -16.73 -16.02
N GLU A 361 -16.31 -15.59 -16.57
CA GLU A 361 -17.16 -14.44 -16.92
C GLU A 361 -16.73 -13.86 -18.28
N PRO A 362 -17.08 -14.50 -19.40
CA PRO A 362 -16.61 -14.09 -20.73
C PRO A 362 -17.07 -12.68 -21.14
N GLN A 363 -18.18 -12.22 -20.59
CA GLN A 363 -18.76 -10.89 -20.87
C GLN A 363 -18.32 -9.79 -19.89
N ASP A 364 -17.54 -10.13 -18.86
CA ASP A 364 -17.11 -9.15 -17.87
C ASP A 364 -16.19 -8.09 -18.47
N MET A 365 -16.70 -6.87 -18.55
CA MET A 365 -15.97 -5.73 -19.13
C MET A 365 -14.74 -5.35 -18.30
N ARG A 366 -14.71 -5.67 -16.98
CA ARG A 366 -13.60 -5.34 -16.08
C ARG A 366 -12.30 -6.03 -16.48
N ARG A 367 -12.36 -7.20 -17.13
CA ARG A 367 -11.17 -7.90 -17.62
C ARG A 367 -10.37 -7.02 -18.58
N GLN A 368 -11.01 -6.51 -19.63
CA GLN A 368 -10.36 -5.59 -20.57
C GLN A 368 -10.08 -4.22 -19.97
N ALA A 369 -10.87 -3.79 -18.98
CA ALA A 369 -10.64 -2.53 -18.28
C ALA A 369 -9.41 -2.57 -17.36
N SER A 370 -9.07 -3.75 -16.83
CA SER A 370 -7.96 -3.94 -15.87
C SER A 370 -6.70 -4.48 -16.51
N VAL A 371 -6.80 -5.26 -17.57
CA VAL A 371 -5.68 -5.98 -18.20
C VAL A 371 -5.50 -5.56 -19.64
N CYS A 372 -4.30 -5.09 -19.98
CA CYS A 372 -3.86 -4.88 -21.36
C CYS A 372 -3.46 -6.22 -21.97
N ASN A 373 -4.14 -6.62 -23.05
CA ASN A 373 -3.72 -7.73 -23.87
C ASN A 373 -2.79 -7.21 -24.99
N ILE A 374 -1.49 -7.34 -24.79
CA ILE A 374 -0.44 -6.79 -25.67
C ILE A 374 -0.65 -7.16 -27.14
N PRO A 375 -0.84 -8.45 -27.52
CA PRO A 375 -1.04 -8.81 -28.93
C PRO A 375 -2.22 -8.10 -29.60
N SER A 376 -3.29 -7.80 -28.87
CA SER A 376 -4.49 -7.18 -29.44
C SER A 376 -4.49 -5.65 -29.34
N GLU A 377 -3.95 -5.09 -28.26
CA GLU A 377 -4.03 -3.65 -28.00
C GLU A 377 -2.78 -2.88 -28.42
N LEU A 378 -1.62 -3.52 -28.36
CA LEU A 378 -0.33 -2.93 -28.71
C LEU A 378 0.40 -3.76 -29.79
N PRO A 379 -0.16 -3.88 -31.00
CA PRO A 379 0.38 -4.77 -32.04
C PRO A 379 1.77 -4.37 -32.55
N LYS A 380 2.23 -3.16 -32.24
CA LYS A 380 3.58 -2.66 -32.57
C LYS A 380 4.58 -2.85 -31.44
N TYR A 381 4.13 -3.26 -30.26
CA TYR A 381 5.01 -3.53 -29.11
C TYR A 381 5.91 -4.74 -29.43
N THR A 382 7.20 -4.61 -29.15
CA THR A 382 8.17 -5.70 -29.34
C THR A 382 8.63 -6.20 -27.97
N LYS A 383 8.25 -7.44 -27.64
CA LYS A 383 8.79 -8.11 -26.45
C LYS A 383 10.31 -8.25 -26.55
N GLY A 384 10.99 -8.05 -25.43
CA GLY A 384 12.45 -8.11 -25.38
C GLY A 384 13.15 -7.02 -26.18
N GLY A 385 12.47 -5.94 -26.50
CA GLY A 385 13.03 -4.78 -27.22
C GLY A 385 14.09 -3.99 -26.44
N TRP A 386 14.39 -4.42 -25.22
CA TRP A 386 15.47 -3.92 -24.37
C TRP A 386 16.73 -4.76 -24.52
N THR A 387 17.87 -4.13 -24.26
CA THR A 387 19.17 -4.81 -24.29
C THR A 387 19.45 -5.68 -23.08
N ASP A 388 18.63 -5.56 -22.03
CA ASP A 388 18.72 -6.34 -20.78
C ASP A 388 17.68 -7.50 -20.78
N PHE A 389 17.86 -8.39 -19.81
CA PHE A 389 17.01 -9.56 -19.63
C PHE A 389 15.69 -9.18 -18.98
N VAL A 390 14.62 -9.09 -19.75
CA VAL A 390 13.28 -8.70 -19.29
C VAL A 390 12.35 -9.90 -19.20
N GLN A 391 11.71 -10.09 -18.05
CA GLN A 391 10.64 -11.06 -17.87
C GLN A 391 9.30 -10.42 -18.24
N GLU A 392 8.58 -11.00 -19.18
CA GLU A 392 7.34 -10.47 -19.72
C GLU A 392 6.30 -11.58 -19.89
N THR A 393 5.04 -11.16 -19.99
CA THR A 393 3.93 -11.98 -20.50
C THR A 393 3.25 -11.26 -21.67
N ASP A 394 2.13 -11.80 -22.16
CA ASP A 394 1.27 -11.09 -23.11
C ASP A 394 0.33 -10.08 -22.42
N PHE A 395 0.45 -9.90 -21.11
CA PHE A 395 -0.53 -9.14 -20.33
C PHE A 395 0.15 -8.18 -19.35
N TYR A 396 -0.37 -6.95 -19.30
CA TYR A 396 0.06 -5.93 -18.36
C TYR A 396 -1.14 -5.28 -17.65
N ASP A 397 -0.88 -4.67 -16.50
CA ASP A 397 -1.85 -3.92 -15.70
C ASP A 397 -2.21 -2.60 -16.38
N LYS A 398 -3.51 -2.29 -16.47
CA LYS A 398 -4.02 -0.98 -16.92
C LYS A 398 -4.34 -0.03 -15.79
N LYS A 399 -4.62 -0.54 -14.59
CA LYS A 399 -5.06 0.28 -13.45
C LYS A 399 -3.94 1.16 -12.94
N ASN A 400 -2.73 0.59 -12.83
CA ASN A 400 -1.55 1.22 -12.25
C ASN A 400 -0.44 1.38 -13.30
N SER A 401 -0.76 1.94 -14.45
CA SER A 401 0.21 2.23 -15.51
C SER A 401 0.30 3.72 -15.77
N PRO A 402 1.49 4.26 -16.10
CA PRO A 402 1.60 5.61 -16.62
C PRO A 402 0.77 5.74 -17.89
N ILE A 403 0.04 6.82 -18.03
CA ILE A 403 -0.80 7.08 -19.20
C ILE A 403 -0.25 8.27 -19.99
N SER A 404 -0.02 8.06 -21.25
CA SER A 404 0.45 9.06 -22.21
C SER A 404 -0.72 9.86 -22.81
N SER A 405 -0.43 11.05 -23.33
CA SER A 405 -1.36 11.81 -24.17
C SER A 405 -0.68 12.29 -25.44
N LYS A 406 -1.43 12.54 -26.50
CA LYS A 406 -0.89 13.15 -27.71
C LYS A 406 -0.61 14.62 -27.50
N LYS A 407 0.50 15.10 -28.07
CA LYS A 407 0.79 16.53 -28.09
C LYS A 407 -0.21 17.28 -28.96
N THR A 408 -0.72 18.40 -28.46
CA THR A 408 -1.66 19.26 -29.19
C THR A 408 -0.96 20.10 -30.26
N SER A 409 0.34 20.30 -30.15
CA SER A 409 1.18 20.99 -31.15
C SER A 409 2.41 20.18 -31.46
N GLY A 410 2.68 19.95 -32.76
CA GLY A 410 3.76 19.07 -33.23
C GLY A 410 3.38 17.59 -33.19
N ASP A 411 4.30 16.77 -33.67
CA ASP A 411 4.13 15.30 -33.65
C ASP A 411 4.58 14.71 -32.31
N GLY A 412 4.00 13.58 -31.94
CA GLY A 412 4.43 12.77 -30.80
C GLY A 412 3.51 12.81 -29.58
N TYR A 413 4.06 12.38 -28.46
CA TYR A 413 3.32 12.11 -27.24
C TYR A 413 4.00 12.77 -26.04
N TRP A 414 3.22 13.11 -25.03
CA TRP A 414 3.70 13.34 -23.68
C TRP A 414 3.96 11.99 -22.99
N GLU A 415 5.00 11.90 -22.19
CA GLU A 415 5.33 10.66 -21.48
C GLU A 415 4.27 10.29 -20.43
N THR A 416 3.67 11.31 -19.80
CA THR A 416 2.47 11.17 -18.98
C THR A 416 1.45 12.26 -19.34
N PHE A 417 0.15 11.97 -19.25
CA PHE A 417 -0.90 12.95 -19.52
C PHE A 417 -0.90 14.09 -18.49
N GLU A 418 -0.42 13.85 -17.29
CA GLU A 418 -0.32 14.85 -16.23
C GLU A 418 0.65 15.98 -16.61
N GLN A 419 1.67 15.69 -17.40
CA GLN A 419 2.59 16.72 -17.91
C GLN A 419 1.85 17.78 -18.73
N ASP A 420 0.92 17.36 -19.55
CA ASP A 420 0.06 18.24 -20.35
C ASP A 420 -1.03 18.87 -19.49
N MET A 421 -1.78 18.05 -18.73
CA MET A 421 -2.93 18.47 -17.95
C MET A 421 -2.60 19.55 -16.91
N TYR A 422 -1.45 19.43 -16.26
CA TYR A 422 -1.03 20.33 -15.18
C TYR A 422 0.11 21.29 -15.58
N SER A 423 0.50 21.28 -16.86
CA SER A 423 1.52 22.20 -17.44
C SER A 423 2.83 22.19 -16.66
N TYR A 424 3.45 21.02 -16.54
CA TYR A 424 4.74 20.90 -15.83
C TYR A 424 5.85 21.69 -16.52
N SER A 425 6.58 22.47 -15.73
CA SER A 425 7.77 23.19 -16.21
C SER A 425 8.97 22.28 -16.46
N THR A 426 9.08 21.18 -15.71
CA THR A 426 10.11 20.16 -15.86
C THR A 426 9.46 18.84 -16.23
N VAL A 427 9.74 18.34 -17.42
CA VAL A 427 9.21 17.08 -17.91
C VAL A 427 10.15 15.96 -17.49
N ASN A 428 9.69 15.08 -16.61
CA ASN A 428 10.38 13.85 -16.26
C ASN A 428 9.33 12.77 -15.94
N PHE A 429 9.27 11.73 -16.77
CA PHE A 429 8.27 10.69 -16.65
C PHE A 429 8.29 9.96 -15.29
N GLN A 430 9.44 9.90 -14.63
CA GLN A 430 9.56 9.25 -13.32
C GLN A 430 9.01 10.10 -12.16
N LEU A 431 8.83 11.42 -12.38
CA LEU A 431 8.39 12.36 -11.36
C LEU A 431 7.02 13.00 -11.69
N SER A 432 6.35 12.56 -12.73
CA SER A 432 5.12 13.20 -13.23
C SER A 432 3.88 12.31 -13.23
N ASN A 433 3.93 11.15 -12.59
CA ASN A 433 2.74 10.34 -12.33
C ASN A 433 2.11 10.82 -11.02
N ILE A 434 0.95 11.45 -11.05
CA ILE A 434 0.33 12.00 -9.84
C ILE A 434 -1.11 11.56 -9.60
N HIS A 435 -1.63 10.64 -10.38
CA HIS A 435 -2.90 10.00 -10.06
C HIS A 435 -2.78 9.17 -8.77
N ASP A 436 -3.87 9.12 -8.01
CA ASP A 436 -3.90 8.49 -6.69
C ASP A 436 -3.61 7.00 -6.74
N LEU A 437 -2.96 6.48 -5.70
CA LEU A 437 -2.97 5.05 -5.39
C LEU A 437 -4.05 4.76 -4.35
N VAL A 438 -5.18 4.22 -4.80
CA VAL A 438 -6.30 3.91 -3.92
C VAL A 438 -6.03 2.57 -3.21
N LEU A 439 -6.01 2.61 -1.87
CA LEU A 439 -5.74 1.45 -1.00
C LEU A 439 -7.02 0.78 -0.50
N ILE A 440 -8.08 1.57 -0.29
CA ILE A 440 -9.41 1.09 0.09
C ILE A 440 -10.45 1.83 -0.72
N ARG A 441 -11.34 1.11 -1.39
CA ARG A 441 -12.47 1.69 -2.10
C ARG A 441 -13.78 0.97 -1.76
N PHE A 442 -14.89 1.63 -2.04
CA PHE A 442 -16.22 1.19 -1.62
C PHE A 442 -16.63 -0.19 -2.14
N ALA A 443 -16.11 -0.61 -3.30
CA ALA A 443 -16.34 -1.97 -3.79
C ALA A 443 -15.78 -3.03 -2.85
N ASP A 444 -14.60 -2.80 -2.23
CA ASP A 444 -14.04 -3.73 -1.25
C ASP A 444 -14.93 -3.82 0.00
N VAL A 445 -15.48 -2.69 0.47
CA VAL A 445 -16.47 -2.67 1.57
C VAL A 445 -17.66 -3.57 1.27
N LEU A 446 -18.24 -3.45 0.08
CA LEU A 446 -19.38 -4.28 -0.32
C LEU A 446 -19.05 -5.77 -0.37
N LEU A 447 -17.86 -6.12 -0.85
CA LEU A 447 -17.42 -7.51 -0.93
C LEU A 447 -17.05 -8.07 0.45
N MET A 448 -16.42 -7.28 1.34
CA MET A 448 -16.18 -7.68 2.73
C MET A 448 -17.49 -7.81 3.52
N GLN A 449 -18.48 -6.95 3.27
CA GLN A 449 -19.82 -7.05 3.85
C GLN A 449 -20.47 -8.38 3.46
N SER A 450 -20.46 -8.72 2.16
CA SER A 450 -20.99 -10.01 1.68
C SER A 450 -20.26 -11.20 2.30
N GLU A 451 -18.94 -11.14 2.46
CA GLU A 451 -18.16 -12.21 3.09
C GLU A 451 -18.53 -12.41 4.57
N LEU A 452 -18.59 -11.32 5.32
CA LEU A 452 -18.95 -11.36 6.74
C LEU A 452 -20.37 -11.86 6.97
N LYS A 453 -21.31 -11.45 6.13
CA LYS A 453 -22.75 -11.83 6.24
C LYS A 453 -23.08 -13.13 5.53
N GLN A 454 -22.20 -13.63 4.67
CA GLN A 454 -22.44 -14.78 3.79
C GLN A 454 -23.69 -14.59 2.93
N ASP A 455 -23.83 -13.38 2.36
CA ASP A 455 -24.92 -13.01 1.47
C ASP A 455 -24.41 -12.46 0.13
N VAL A 456 -25.31 -12.30 -0.82
CA VAL A 456 -24.97 -11.87 -2.18
C VAL A 456 -25.18 -10.37 -2.41
N SER A 457 -25.58 -9.61 -1.41
CA SER A 457 -26.06 -8.23 -1.60
C SER A 457 -24.95 -7.30 -2.11
N GLY A 458 -23.77 -7.35 -1.51
CA GLY A 458 -22.60 -6.56 -1.94
C GLY A 458 -22.02 -7.08 -3.26
N ILE A 459 -21.92 -8.41 -3.40
CA ILE A 459 -21.48 -9.05 -4.65
C ILE A 459 -22.34 -8.56 -5.83
N ASN A 460 -23.67 -8.62 -5.68
CA ASN A 460 -24.58 -8.28 -6.77
C ASN A 460 -24.54 -6.77 -7.14
N LYS A 461 -24.30 -5.87 -6.18
CA LYS A 461 -24.05 -4.45 -6.49
C LYS A 461 -22.82 -4.24 -7.37
N VAL A 462 -21.74 -4.96 -7.06
CA VAL A 462 -20.50 -4.90 -7.85
C VAL A 462 -20.69 -5.51 -9.24
N ARG A 463 -21.39 -6.65 -9.34
CA ARG A 463 -21.75 -7.30 -10.61
C ARG A 463 -22.64 -6.43 -11.48
N GLU A 464 -23.68 -5.84 -10.91
CA GLU A 464 -24.62 -4.93 -11.61
C GLU A 464 -23.88 -3.74 -12.22
N ARG A 465 -22.98 -3.09 -11.45
CA ARG A 465 -22.13 -2.01 -11.97
C ARG A 465 -21.34 -2.42 -13.22
N SER A 466 -20.95 -3.68 -13.29
CA SER A 466 -20.14 -4.25 -14.39
C SER A 466 -21.01 -4.85 -15.51
N GLY A 467 -22.33 -4.74 -15.44
CA GLY A 467 -23.27 -5.26 -16.43
C GLY A 467 -23.43 -6.78 -16.38
N LEU A 468 -23.11 -7.41 -15.24
CA LEU A 468 -23.25 -8.86 -15.05
C LEU A 468 -24.56 -9.21 -14.33
N ASP A 469 -25.12 -10.36 -14.66
CA ASP A 469 -26.29 -10.87 -13.99
C ASP A 469 -26.03 -11.13 -12.50
N PRO A 470 -27.03 -10.89 -11.62
CA PRO A 470 -26.91 -11.19 -10.20
C PRO A 470 -26.84 -12.70 -9.97
N ILE A 471 -26.08 -13.10 -8.95
CA ILE A 471 -26.06 -14.47 -8.46
C ILE A 471 -27.14 -14.68 -7.39
N GLY A 472 -27.76 -15.87 -7.37
CA GLY A 472 -28.88 -16.16 -6.46
C GLY A 472 -28.47 -16.67 -5.09
N THR A 473 -27.27 -17.23 -4.95
CA THR A 473 -26.82 -17.91 -3.73
C THR A 473 -25.35 -17.60 -3.47
N TYR A 474 -25.05 -17.27 -2.21
CA TYR A 474 -23.67 -17.09 -1.76
C TYR A 474 -22.89 -18.41 -1.81
N SER A 475 -21.66 -18.32 -2.26
CA SER A 475 -20.64 -19.34 -2.05
C SER A 475 -19.28 -18.65 -1.89
N ASP A 476 -18.36 -19.32 -1.19
CA ASP A 476 -17.00 -18.80 -1.05
C ASP A 476 -16.30 -18.62 -2.40
N ASP A 477 -16.52 -19.53 -3.35
CA ASP A 477 -15.93 -19.44 -4.68
C ASP A 477 -16.50 -18.26 -5.48
N ALA A 478 -17.80 -17.97 -5.37
CA ALA A 478 -18.40 -16.80 -5.99
C ALA A 478 -17.82 -15.50 -5.43
N LEU A 479 -17.66 -15.41 -4.11
CA LEU A 479 -17.02 -14.26 -3.47
C LEU A 479 -15.56 -14.13 -3.88
N ARG A 480 -14.79 -15.22 -3.82
CA ARG A 480 -13.34 -15.23 -4.16
C ARG A 480 -13.10 -14.79 -5.58
N ASN A 481 -13.91 -15.25 -6.51
CA ASN A 481 -13.86 -14.84 -7.91
C ASN A 481 -14.23 -13.38 -8.06
N GLU A 482 -15.34 -12.92 -7.46
CA GLU A 482 -15.75 -11.52 -7.57
C GLU A 482 -14.71 -10.58 -6.98
N ARG A 483 -14.10 -10.90 -5.82
CA ARG A 483 -12.99 -10.13 -5.26
C ARG A 483 -11.77 -10.12 -6.19
N ARG A 484 -11.41 -11.26 -6.78
CA ARG A 484 -10.27 -11.35 -7.70
C ARG A 484 -10.50 -10.50 -8.96
N TRP A 485 -11.71 -10.55 -9.55
CA TRP A 485 -12.02 -9.75 -10.75
C TRP A 485 -12.10 -8.26 -10.46
N GLU A 486 -12.76 -7.90 -9.39
CA GLU A 486 -12.97 -6.50 -9.01
C GLU A 486 -11.70 -5.83 -8.53
N LEU A 487 -10.95 -6.48 -7.64
CA LEU A 487 -9.84 -5.91 -6.89
C LEU A 487 -8.45 -6.37 -7.38
N SER A 488 -8.36 -6.99 -8.57
CA SER A 488 -7.06 -7.32 -9.17
C SER A 488 -6.17 -6.08 -9.21
N PHE A 489 -4.90 -6.25 -8.85
CA PHE A 489 -3.86 -5.21 -8.86
C PHE A 489 -4.03 -4.10 -7.82
N GLU A 490 -4.79 -4.35 -6.75
CA GLU A 490 -5.04 -3.38 -5.68
C GLU A 490 -4.44 -3.80 -4.32
N GLY A 491 -3.43 -4.68 -4.32
CA GLY A 491 -2.65 -5.07 -3.14
C GLY A 491 -3.36 -6.03 -2.18
N VAL A 492 -4.52 -6.60 -2.56
CA VAL A 492 -5.33 -7.44 -1.65
C VAL A 492 -5.19 -8.94 -1.90
N ARG A 493 -4.85 -9.35 -3.13
CA ARG A 493 -4.89 -10.77 -3.55
C ARG A 493 -4.00 -11.68 -2.71
N TRP A 494 -2.79 -11.25 -2.37
CA TRP A 494 -1.86 -12.03 -1.55
C TRP A 494 -2.45 -12.41 -0.19
N ASN A 495 -3.00 -11.43 0.51
CA ASN A 495 -3.64 -11.67 1.80
C ASN A 495 -4.93 -12.49 1.66
N ASP A 496 -5.70 -12.30 0.61
CA ASP A 496 -6.91 -13.07 0.34
C ASP A 496 -6.62 -14.57 0.16
N ILE A 497 -5.66 -14.94 -0.69
CA ILE A 497 -5.35 -16.38 -0.91
C ILE A 497 -4.76 -17.04 0.34
N ARG A 498 -4.02 -16.29 1.17
CA ARG A 498 -3.46 -16.77 2.43
C ARG A 498 -4.53 -17.01 3.48
N ARG A 499 -5.40 -16.02 3.73
CA ARG A 499 -6.46 -16.12 4.75
C ARG A 499 -7.57 -17.11 4.41
N TRP A 500 -7.76 -17.41 3.13
CA TRP A 500 -8.68 -18.46 2.67
C TRP A 500 -8.04 -19.84 2.59
N HIS A 501 -6.75 -19.97 2.89
CA HIS A 501 -5.98 -21.21 2.78
C HIS A 501 -6.02 -21.88 1.41
N ILE A 502 -6.02 -21.06 0.35
CA ILE A 502 -5.99 -21.53 -1.04
C ILE A 502 -4.66 -21.19 -1.75
N ALA A 503 -3.70 -20.58 -1.04
CA ALA A 503 -2.45 -20.09 -1.64
C ALA A 503 -1.66 -21.21 -2.33
N GLU A 504 -1.59 -22.41 -1.78
CA GLU A 504 -0.88 -23.53 -2.42
C GLU A 504 -1.50 -23.88 -3.79
N THR A 505 -2.83 -23.92 -3.87
CA THR A 505 -3.55 -24.21 -5.13
C THR A 505 -3.40 -23.05 -6.12
N ALA A 506 -3.55 -21.82 -5.67
CA ALA A 506 -3.44 -20.62 -6.50
C ALA A 506 -2.00 -20.49 -7.08
N LEU A 507 -0.98 -20.60 -6.24
CA LEU A 507 0.41 -20.48 -6.64
C LEU A 507 0.89 -21.63 -7.54
N ALA A 508 0.34 -22.84 -7.40
CA ALA A 508 0.70 -23.98 -8.25
C ALA A 508 0.45 -23.70 -9.73
N VAL A 509 -0.52 -22.85 -10.05
CA VAL A 509 -0.89 -22.49 -11.41
C VAL A 509 0.23 -21.70 -12.11
N GLN A 510 1.02 -20.93 -11.36
CA GLN A 510 2.11 -20.11 -11.90
C GLN A 510 3.21 -20.93 -12.59
N ASN A 511 3.43 -22.18 -12.19
CA ASN A 511 4.50 -23.03 -12.70
C ASN A 511 4.43 -23.34 -14.20
N ASN A 512 3.26 -23.18 -14.83
CA ASN A 512 3.05 -23.60 -16.23
C ASN A 512 2.58 -22.47 -17.14
N GLN A 513 2.74 -21.22 -16.72
CA GLN A 513 2.31 -20.07 -17.51
C GLN A 513 3.32 -19.72 -18.60
N ALA A 514 2.83 -19.10 -19.67
CA ALA A 514 3.67 -18.59 -20.73
C ALA A 514 4.38 -17.30 -20.28
N VAL A 515 5.65 -17.42 -20.00
CA VAL A 515 6.54 -16.31 -19.63
C VAL A 515 7.57 -16.15 -20.75
N TYR A 516 7.87 -14.91 -21.11
CA TYR A 516 8.89 -14.57 -22.07
C TYR A 516 10.11 -14.01 -21.37
N PHE A 517 11.26 -14.31 -21.92
CA PHE A 517 12.55 -13.85 -21.47
C PHE A 517 13.34 -13.34 -22.65
N GLN A 518 13.69 -12.06 -22.67
CA GLN A 518 14.23 -11.37 -23.86
C GLN A 518 13.38 -11.63 -25.14
N GLY A 519 12.06 -11.60 -25.02
CA GLY A 519 11.15 -11.87 -26.14
C GLY A 519 11.07 -13.34 -26.59
N GLN A 520 11.86 -14.26 -25.99
CA GLN A 520 11.78 -15.69 -26.25
C GLN A 520 10.93 -16.38 -25.19
N ALA A 521 10.11 -17.35 -25.62
CA ALA A 521 9.31 -18.12 -24.67
C ALA A 521 10.23 -18.88 -23.69
N ASP A 522 10.07 -18.58 -22.42
CA ASP A 522 10.75 -19.28 -21.32
C ASP A 522 9.73 -20.18 -20.62
N LYS A 523 9.90 -21.46 -20.76
CA LYS A 523 9.08 -22.45 -20.07
C LYS A 523 9.79 -22.87 -18.79
N ASN A 524 9.46 -22.23 -17.66
CA ASN A 524 9.78 -22.74 -16.32
C ASN A 524 11.20 -22.55 -15.81
N VAL A 525 12.08 -21.80 -16.45
CA VAL A 525 13.45 -21.61 -15.94
C VAL A 525 13.45 -20.84 -14.63
N THR A 526 12.57 -19.84 -14.48
CA THR A 526 12.49 -19.01 -13.28
C THR A 526 11.49 -19.52 -12.26
N THR A 527 10.40 -20.12 -12.69
CA THR A 527 9.29 -20.55 -11.82
C THR A 527 9.63 -21.76 -10.95
N ASN A 528 10.69 -22.50 -11.28
CA ASN A 528 11.16 -23.66 -10.52
C ASN A 528 12.30 -23.36 -9.53
N ASN A 529 12.74 -22.11 -9.42
CA ASN A 529 13.76 -21.74 -8.43
C ASN A 529 13.27 -22.05 -7.01
N GLY A 530 14.16 -22.54 -6.15
CA GLY A 530 13.84 -22.88 -4.77
C GLY A 530 12.84 -24.04 -4.59
N GLY A 531 12.58 -24.83 -5.64
CA GLY A 531 11.57 -25.90 -5.65
C GLY A 531 10.20 -25.45 -6.11
N GLY A 532 10.05 -24.20 -6.57
CA GLY A 532 8.83 -23.60 -7.06
C GLY A 532 7.99 -22.90 -5.99
N TYR A 533 6.97 -22.20 -6.43
CA TYR A 533 6.12 -21.33 -5.59
C TYR A 533 5.54 -22.01 -4.35
N VAL A 534 4.93 -23.18 -4.52
CA VAL A 534 4.28 -23.92 -3.42
C VAL A 534 5.28 -24.36 -2.37
N ALA A 535 6.43 -24.89 -2.82
CA ALA A 535 7.49 -25.32 -1.90
C ALA A 535 8.01 -24.14 -1.08
N ARG A 536 8.18 -22.98 -1.69
CA ARG A 536 8.63 -21.78 -1.00
C ARG A 536 7.56 -21.21 -0.06
N TYR A 537 6.30 -21.17 -0.49
CA TYR A 537 5.18 -20.76 0.37
C TYR A 537 5.10 -21.62 1.64
N THR A 538 5.20 -22.95 1.48
CA THR A 538 5.19 -23.90 2.62
C THR A 538 6.41 -23.70 3.53
N ALA A 539 7.60 -23.55 2.93
CA ALA A 539 8.84 -23.35 3.70
C ALA A 539 8.83 -22.04 4.51
N THR A 540 8.18 -21.01 4.02
CA THR A 540 8.05 -19.70 4.69
C THR A 540 6.83 -19.61 5.62
N ASN A 541 6.29 -20.75 6.03
CA ASN A 541 5.17 -20.87 6.99
C ASN A 541 3.94 -20.02 6.61
N GLY A 542 3.55 -20.04 5.34
CA GLY A 542 2.40 -19.28 4.85
C GLY A 542 2.78 -17.94 4.19
N GLY A 543 4.01 -17.86 3.67
CA GLY A 543 4.46 -16.76 2.84
C GLY A 543 4.88 -15.51 3.59
N PHE A 544 5.38 -15.64 4.83
CA PHE A 544 5.98 -14.51 5.54
C PHE A 544 7.39 -14.22 5.01
N PHE A 545 7.70 -12.94 4.91
CA PHE A 545 8.97 -12.43 4.41
C PHE A 545 10.05 -12.38 5.51
N PRO A 546 11.34 -12.25 5.14
CA PRO A 546 12.42 -12.27 6.12
C PRO A 546 12.42 -11.00 6.97
N ILE A 547 12.68 -11.18 8.26
CA ILE A 547 13.07 -10.05 9.10
C ILE A 547 14.39 -9.49 8.55
N PRO A 548 14.55 -8.15 8.39
CA PRO A 548 15.77 -7.59 7.85
C PRO A 548 17.02 -8.03 8.64
N GLU A 549 18.01 -8.56 7.96
CA GLU A 549 19.24 -9.10 8.59
C GLU A 549 20.01 -8.03 9.38
N SER A 550 20.00 -6.79 8.90
CA SER A 550 20.58 -5.66 9.61
C SER A 550 19.88 -5.39 10.95
N GLU A 551 18.55 -5.52 11.00
CA GLU A 551 17.77 -5.32 12.23
C GLU A 551 17.96 -6.48 13.22
N ILE A 552 18.09 -7.73 12.74
CA ILE A 552 18.47 -8.87 13.57
C ILE A 552 19.83 -8.60 14.21
N SER A 553 20.81 -8.17 13.42
CA SER A 553 22.16 -7.85 13.90
C SER A 553 22.15 -6.71 14.93
N LEU A 554 21.42 -5.62 14.66
CA LEU A 554 21.29 -4.47 15.56
C LEU A 554 20.58 -4.82 16.88
N SER A 555 19.67 -5.79 16.84
CA SER A 555 18.97 -6.26 18.06
C SER A 555 19.87 -7.02 19.04
N GLY A 556 21.13 -7.31 18.68
CA GLY A 556 22.02 -8.14 19.50
C GLY A 556 21.53 -9.60 19.62
N GLY A 557 20.77 -10.09 18.67
CA GLY A 557 20.24 -11.46 18.64
C GLY A 557 18.90 -11.64 19.38
N VAL A 558 18.25 -10.54 19.76
CA VAL A 558 16.89 -10.56 20.32
C VAL A 558 15.90 -10.96 19.23
N TYR A 559 16.02 -10.39 18.02
CA TYR A 559 15.17 -10.78 16.89
C TYR A 559 15.62 -12.11 16.29
N LYS A 560 14.64 -12.89 15.88
CA LYS A 560 14.83 -14.18 15.21
C LYS A 560 14.32 -14.08 13.77
N GLN A 561 14.99 -14.77 12.87
CA GLN A 561 14.57 -14.87 11.48
C GLN A 561 13.31 -15.72 11.34
N ASN A 562 12.47 -15.38 10.38
CA ASN A 562 11.31 -16.19 10.00
C ASN A 562 11.75 -17.51 9.33
N ALA A 563 10.88 -18.52 9.44
CA ALA A 563 11.11 -19.82 8.81
C ALA A 563 11.31 -19.70 7.30
N GLY A 564 12.15 -20.55 6.75
CA GLY A 564 12.40 -20.64 5.31
C GLY A 564 13.37 -19.62 4.73
N TRP A 565 13.97 -18.75 5.55
CA TRP A 565 14.90 -17.71 5.12
C TRP A 565 16.35 -17.94 5.57
N GLU A 566 16.68 -19.19 5.79
CA GLU A 566 18.03 -19.62 6.12
C GLU A 566 18.97 -19.58 4.89
N SER A 567 20.27 -19.80 5.12
CA SER A 567 21.26 -19.86 4.05
C SER A 567 20.91 -20.92 3.00
N GLY A 568 20.88 -20.56 1.72
CA GLY A 568 20.55 -21.46 0.60
C GLY A 568 19.27 -21.10 -0.16
N THR A 569 18.50 -20.12 0.31
CA THR A 569 17.30 -19.64 -0.37
C THR A 569 17.59 -18.51 -1.37
N LEU A 570 18.86 -18.24 -1.66
CA LEU A 570 19.29 -17.13 -2.51
C LEU A 570 18.81 -17.32 -3.95
N TYR A 571 18.08 -16.32 -4.45
CA TYR A 571 17.71 -16.23 -5.86
C TYR A 571 18.94 -15.82 -6.69
N SER A 572 19.39 -16.69 -7.56
CA SER A 572 20.59 -16.46 -8.38
C SER A 572 20.32 -15.65 -9.66
N GLY A 573 19.06 -15.32 -9.92
CA GLY A 573 18.63 -14.68 -11.18
C GLY A 573 18.59 -15.65 -12.35
N TRP A 574 18.53 -15.10 -13.52
CA TRP A 574 18.59 -15.84 -14.78
C TRP A 574 19.91 -16.58 -14.92
N LYS A 575 19.88 -17.81 -15.36
CA LYS A 575 21.07 -18.60 -15.72
C LYS A 575 21.05 -18.91 -17.19
#